data_5c292a473130d22d42840ecea9f029b3
#
_entry.id   5c292a473130d22d42840ecea9f029b3
#
_cell.length_a   1.000
_cell.length_b   1.000
_cell.length_c   1.000
_cell.angle_alpha   90.00
_cell.angle_beta   90.00
_cell.angle_gamma   90.00
#
_symmetry.space_group_name_H-M   'P 1'
#
loop_
_entity.id
_entity.type
_entity.pdbx_description
1 polymer ?
#
loop_
_entity_poly.entity_id
_entity_poly.type
_entity_poly.pdbx_seq_one_letter_code
_entity_poly.pdbx_strand_id
1 'polypeptide(L)'
;MLDIKSAADACEKAIAELGAKKYSFSTVEGETREFNVDGGKFTLFRTLFDNAVSITLYRDGRKGSAVTNRFEEDAIVRAAADADSAAQAADADEAWDIAPKYDFPVKHDGVYDADLDLLFSRTRELLEDIKTNHPKIIVEQLIVAHSRSHR
;
A
#
# COMPACT_ATOMS: atom_id res chain seq x y z
N MET A 1 -3.32 -17.09 -1.62
CA MET A 1 -3.38 -15.61 -1.63
C MET A 1 -4.44 -15.19 -2.63
N LEU A 2 -5.41 -14.38 -2.23
CA LEU A 2 -6.47 -13.86 -3.09
C LEU A 2 -5.89 -12.76 -4.00
N ASP A 3 -6.54 -12.51 -5.14
CA ASP A 3 -6.33 -11.26 -5.88
C ASP A 3 -7.03 -10.09 -5.17
N ILE A 4 -6.72 -8.86 -5.58
CA ILE A 4 -7.23 -7.65 -4.92
C ILE A 4 -8.76 -7.55 -4.91
N LYS A 5 -9.43 -8.02 -5.97
CA LYS A 5 -10.89 -8.02 -6.06
C LYS A 5 -11.49 -9.05 -5.09
N SER A 6 -10.97 -10.27 -5.13
CA SER A 6 -11.39 -11.34 -4.20
C SER A 6 -11.13 -10.96 -2.74
N ALA A 7 -10.05 -10.22 -2.45
CA ALA A 7 -9.78 -9.69 -1.12
C ALA A 7 -10.82 -8.63 -0.69
N ALA A 8 -11.24 -7.76 -1.62
CA ALA A 8 -12.31 -6.80 -1.35
C ALA A 8 -13.65 -7.50 -1.08
N ASP A 9 -14.01 -8.49 -1.90
CA ASP A 9 -15.24 -9.29 -1.71
C ASP A 9 -15.21 -10.03 -0.34
N ALA A 10 -14.05 -10.54 0.08
CA ALA A 10 -13.87 -11.17 1.38
C ALA A 10 -14.03 -10.16 2.54
N CYS A 11 -13.55 -8.91 2.37
CA CYS A 11 -13.78 -7.84 3.35
C CYS A 11 -15.27 -7.54 3.52
N GLU A 12 -16.00 -7.35 2.42
CA GLU A 12 -17.44 -7.09 2.47
C GLU A 12 -18.20 -8.21 3.16
N LYS A 13 -17.88 -9.46 2.84
CA LYS A 13 -18.47 -10.64 3.47
C LYS A 13 -18.19 -10.68 4.97
N ALA A 14 -16.94 -10.54 5.38
CA ALA A 14 -16.55 -10.58 6.80
C ALA A 14 -17.22 -9.47 7.61
N ILE A 15 -17.29 -8.25 7.06
CA ILE A 15 -17.94 -7.11 7.70
C ILE A 15 -19.46 -7.32 7.81
N ALA A 16 -20.09 -7.88 6.77
CA ALA A 16 -21.52 -8.19 6.77
C ALA A 16 -21.87 -9.25 7.83
N GLU A 17 -21.05 -10.28 8.00
CA GLU A 17 -21.22 -11.31 9.03
C GLU A 17 -21.15 -10.74 10.45
N LEU A 18 -20.41 -9.66 10.69
CA LEU A 18 -20.37 -8.92 11.96
C LEU A 18 -21.57 -7.99 12.15
N GLY A 19 -22.42 -7.83 11.13
CA GLY A 19 -23.58 -6.93 11.19
C GLY A 19 -23.23 -5.45 11.28
N ALA A 20 -22.03 -5.05 10.86
CA ALA A 20 -21.62 -3.66 10.88
C ALA A 20 -22.32 -2.87 9.78
N LYS A 21 -22.99 -1.76 10.15
CA LYS A 21 -23.75 -0.91 9.20
C LYS A 21 -22.96 0.28 8.68
N LYS A 22 -21.97 0.74 9.44
CA LYS A 22 -21.09 1.84 9.07
C LYS A 22 -19.65 1.34 9.07
N TYR A 23 -19.03 1.37 7.94
CA TYR A 23 -17.67 0.85 7.76
C TYR A 23 -16.98 1.47 6.54
N SER A 24 -15.69 1.40 6.55
CA SER A 24 -14.85 1.59 5.37
C SER A 24 -13.77 0.53 5.34
N PHE A 25 -13.36 0.13 4.15
CA PHE A 25 -12.17 -0.68 3.98
C PHE A 25 -11.41 -0.26 2.72
N SER A 26 -10.16 -0.63 2.66
CA SER A 26 -9.36 -0.52 1.45
C SER A 26 -8.46 -1.73 1.30
N THR A 27 -8.32 -2.19 0.06
CA THR A 27 -7.36 -3.21 -0.36
C THR A 27 -6.33 -2.54 -1.26
N VAL A 28 -5.05 -2.74 -0.98
CA VAL A 28 -3.95 -2.17 -1.76
C VAL A 28 -2.98 -3.28 -2.11
N GLU A 29 -2.66 -3.38 -3.40
CA GLU A 29 -1.58 -4.21 -3.91
C GLU A 29 -0.51 -3.32 -4.52
N GLY A 30 0.71 -3.40 -4.00
CA GLY A 30 1.85 -2.59 -4.41
C GLY A 30 3.03 -3.43 -4.89
N GLU A 31 3.76 -2.91 -5.86
CA GLU A 31 5.03 -3.45 -6.31
C GLU A 31 6.01 -2.30 -6.49
N THR A 32 7.19 -2.43 -5.90
CA THR A 32 8.31 -1.50 -6.09
C THR A 32 9.51 -2.27 -6.60
N ARG A 33 10.05 -1.82 -7.73
CA ARG A 33 11.31 -2.31 -8.30
C ARG A 33 12.36 -1.24 -8.16
N GLU A 34 13.49 -1.57 -7.57
CA GLU A 34 14.52 -0.59 -7.26
C GLU A 34 15.93 -1.09 -7.56
N PHE A 35 16.77 -0.14 -7.96
CA PHE A 35 18.22 -0.27 -8.00
C PHE A 35 18.83 0.54 -6.87
N ASN A 36 19.75 -0.08 -6.14
CA ASN A 36 20.54 0.59 -5.13
C ASN A 36 21.97 0.80 -5.62
N VAL A 37 22.49 1.97 -5.36
CA VAL A 37 23.85 2.37 -5.67
C VAL A 37 24.49 2.81 -4.37
N ASP A 38 25.62 2.21 -4.00
CA ASP A 38 26.41 2.59 -2.82
C ASP A 38 27.84 2.87 -3.26
N GLY A 39 28.40 3.98 -2.84
CA GLY A 39 29.73 4.40 -3.25
C GLY A 39 29.91 4.54 -4.76
N GLY A 40 28.85 4.92 -5.48
CA GLY A 40 28.85 5.08 -6.92
C GLY A 40 28.79 3.76 -7.73
N LYS A 41 28.47 2.64 -7.11
CA LYS A 41 28.36 1.32 -7.75
C LYS A 41 27.00 0.70 -7.49
N PHE A 42 26.43 0.02 -8.47
CA PHE A 42 25.23 -0.77 -8.27
C PHE A 42 25.52 -1.93 -7.31
N THR A 43 24.71 -2.03 -6.26
CA THR A 43 24.89 -3.01 -5.19
C THR A 43 23.72 -3.95 -5.03
N LEU A 44 22.50 -3.50 -5.35
CA LEU A 44 21.32 -4.30 -5.16
C LEU A 44 20.28 -3.97 -6.25
N PHE A 45 19.63 -5.00 -6.75
CA PHE A 45 18.38 -4.91 -7.48
C PHE A 45 17.35 -5.79 -6.75
N ARG A 46 16.19 -5.22 -6.42
CA ARG A 46 15.12 -5.98 -5.76
C ARG A 46 13.74 -5.55 -6.20
N THR A 47 12.80 -6.47 -6.02
CA THR A 47 11.36 -6.20 -6.12
C THR A 47 10.75 -6.39 -4.74
N LEU A 48 9.99 -5.39 -4.31
CA LEU A 48 9.20 -5.42 -3.07
C LEU A 48 7.73 -5.52 -3.44
N PHE A 49 7.01 -6.38 -2.75
CA PHE A 49 5.56 -6.47 -2.83
C PHE A 49 4.97 -5.99 -1.51
N ASP A 50 4.01 -5.09 -1.59
CA ASP A 50 3.35 -4.48 -0.44
C ASP A 50 1.84 -4.59 -0.62
N ASN A 51 1.24 -5.52 0.13
CA ASN A 51 -0.19 -5.71 0.16
C ASN A 51 -0.73 -5.20 1.50
N ALA A 52 -1.87 -4.55 1.47
CA ALA A 52 -2.53 -4.11 2.68
C ALA A 52 -4.06 -4.20 2.56
N VAL A 53 -4.68 -4.70 3.61
CA VAL A 53 -6.12 -4.60 3.86
C VAL A 53 -6.30 -3.79 5.13
N SER A 54 -6.99 -2.66 5.02
CA SER A 54 -7.35 -1.82 6.16
C SER A 54 -8.86 -1.84 6.32
N ILE A 55 -9.35 -2.16 7.51
CA ILE A 55 -10.77 -2.21 7.84
C ILE A 55 -11.04 -1.26 9.00
N THR A 56 -12.05 -0.41 8.86
CA THR A 56 -12.52 0.48 9.93
C THR A 56 -14.01 0.28 10.10
N LEU A 57 -14.44 0.04 11.34
CA LEU A 57 -15.83 -0.13 11.73
C LEU A 57 -16.27 0.96 12.68
N TYR A 58 -17.53 1.37 12.57
CA TYR A 58 -18.15 2.36 13.43
C TYR A 58 -19.36 1.76 14.12
N ARG A 59 -19.43 1.84 15.44
CA ARG A 59 -20.51 1.31 16.26
C ARG A 59 -20.85 2.31 17.38
N ASP A 60 -22.06 2.83 17.38
CA ASP A 60 -22.58 3.69 18.46
C ASP A 60 -21.63 4.84 18.84
N GLY A 61 -21.15 5.57 17.82
CA GLY A 61 -20.19 6.65 18.01
C GLY A 61 -18.76 6.19 18.36
N ARG A 62 -18.44 4.92 18.23
CA ARG A 62 -17.12 4.35 18.50
C ARG A 62 -16.47 3.89 17.20
N LYS A 63 -15.16 3.99 17.13
CA LYS A 63 -14.38 3.63 15.95
C LYS A 63 -13.32 2.60 16.30
N GLY A 64 -13.25 1.53 15.53
CA GLY A 64 -12.17 0.55 15.61
C GLY A 64 -11.59 0.29 14.24
N SER A 65 -10.28 0.06 14.18
CA SER A 65 -9.57 -0.20 12.93
C SER A 65 -8.56 -1.31 13.11
N ALA A 66 -8.39 -2.11 12.07
CA ALA A 66 -7.32 -3.11 11.98
C ALA A 66 -6.74 -3.16 10.57
N VAL A 67 -5.49 -3.60 10.47
CA VAL A 67 -4.74 -3.73 9.22
C VAL A 67 -4.09 -5.10 9.16
N THR A 68 -4.14 -5.73 7.99
CA THR A 68 -3.35 -6.93 7.67
C THR A 68 -2.66 -6.75 6.33
N ASN A 69 -1.47 -7.33 6.19
CA ASN A 69 -0.74 -7.38 4.92
C ASN A 69 -0.98 -8.69 4.15
N ARG A 70 -1.94 -9.49 4.59
CA ARG A 70 -2.23 -10.81 4.05
C ARG A 70 -3.57 -10.81 3.32
N PHE A 71 -3.56 -11.30 2.07
CA PHE A 71 -4.74 -11.48 1.23
C PHE A 71 -5.27 -12.92 1.31
N GLU A 72 -5.31 -13.50 2.51
CA GLU A 72 -5.98 -14.77 2.80
C GLU A 72 -7.28 -14.51 3.56
N GLU A 73 -8.32 -15.27 3.23
CA GLU A 73 -9.66 -15.10 3.79
C GLU A 73 -9.64 -15.14 5.33
N ASP A 74 -8.88 -16.06 5.93
CA ASP A 74 -8.76 -16.19 7.39
C ASP A 74 -8.09 -14.95 8.05
N ALA A 75 -7.15 -14.31 7.36
CA ALA A 75 -6.48 -13.10 7.85
C ALA A 75 -7.42 -11.89 7.77
N ILE A 76 -8.21 -11.80 6.70
CA ILE A 76 -9.20 -10.74 6.51
C ILE A 76 -10.32 -10.87 7.54
N VAL A 77 -10.84 -12.07 7.77
CA VAL A 77 -11.86 -12.32 8.80
C VAL A 77 -11.35 -11.93 10.19
N ARG A 78 -10.10 -12.28 10.51
CA ARG A 78 -9.48 -11.86 11.79
C ARG A 78 -9.36 -10.35 11.89
N ALA A 79 -8.88 -9.69 10.84
CA ALA A 79 -8.75 -8.23 10.84
C ALA A 79 -10.12 -7.53 11.02
N ALA A 80 -11.18 -8.07 10.42
CA ALA A 80 -12.53 -7.56 10.63
C ALA A 80 -12.99 -7.73 12.09
N ALA A 81 -12.73 -8.91 12.69
CA ALA A 81 -13.06 -9.16 14.10
C ALA A 81 -12.23 -8.28 15.07
N ASP A 82 -10.96 -8.05 14.75
CA ASP A 82 -10.09 -7.17 15.54
C ASP A 82 -10.57 -5.72 15.47
N ALA A 83 -10.97 -5.24 14.28
CA ALA A 83 -11.56 -3.91 14.12
C ALA A 83 -12.87 -3.76 14.89
N ASP A 84 -13.71 -4.80 14.91
CA ASP A 84 -14.96 -4.80 15.67
C ASP A 84 -14.71 -4.77 17.20
N SER A 85 -13.79 -5.59 17.66
CA SER A 85 -13.39 -5.61 19.08
C SER A 85 -12.80 -4.27 19.52
N ALA A 86 -11.97 -3.66 18.65
CA ALA A 86 -11.43 -2.32 18.90
C ALA A 86 -12.53 -1.26 18.97
N ALA A 87 -13.54 -1.32 18.08
CA ALA A 87 -14.67 -0.41 18.13
C ALA A 87 -15.51 -0.58 19.41
N GLN A 88 -15.70 -1.81 19.88
CA GLN A 88 -16.43 -2.08 21.13
C GLN A 88 -15.69 -1.56 22.37
N ALA A 89 -14.35 -1.60 22.35
CA ALA A 89 -13.52 -1.17 23.47
C ALA A 89 -13.20 0.35 23.47
N ALA A 90 -13.42 1.04 22.35
CA ALA A 90 -13.11 2.47 22.23
C ALA A 90 -14.09 3.34 23.00
N ASP A 91 -13.65 4.54 23.37
CA ASP A 91 -14.55 5.57 23.89
C ASP A 91 -15.47 6.11 22.80
N ALA A 92 -16.70 6.45 23.18
CA ALA A 92 -17.66 7.04 22.26
C ALA A 92 -17.34 8.52 22.01
N ASP A 93 -17.43 8.93 20.75
CA ASP A 93 -17.29 10.33 20.32
C ASP A 93 -18.35 10.61 19.26
N GLU A 94 -19.15 11.62 19.47
CA GLU A 94 -20.23 12.02 18.55
C GLU A 94 -19.70 12.45 17.16
N ALA A 95 -18.42 12.80 17.07
CA ALA A 95 -17.76 13.14 15.82
C ALA A 95 -17.45 11.91 14.93
N TRP A 96 -17.46 10.70 15.51
CA TRP A 96 -17.19 9.50 14.73
C TRP A 96 -18.40 9.09 13.88
N ASP A 97 -18.37 9.49 12.63
CA ASP A 97 -19.29 9.05 11.59
C ASP A 97 -18.57 8.84 10.25
N ILE A 98 -19.24 8.22 9.31
CA ILE A 98 -18.74 7.99 7.97
C ILE A 98 -19.55 8.82 6.98
N ALA A 99 -18.86 9.41 5.98
CA ALA A 99 -19.52 10.10 4.89
C ALA A 99 -20.42 9.13 4.09
N PRO A 100 -21.49 9.61 3.48
CA PRO A 100 -22.31 8.81 2.58
C PRO A 100 -21.45 8.16 1.50
N LYS A 101 -21.90 6.98 1.01
CA LYS A 101 -21.22 6.29 -0.09
C LYS A 101 -21.04 7.25 -1.25
N TYR A 102 -19.83 7.33 -1.74
CA TYR A 102 -19.45 8.14 -2.89
C TYR A 102 -18.75 7.26 -3.91
N ASP A 103 -19.18 7.36 -5.17
CA ASP A 103 -18.56 6.62 -6.26
C ASP A 103 -17.34 7.41 -6.78
N PHE A 104 -16.16 6.91 -6.51
CA PHE A 104 -14.93 7.46 -7.04
C PHE A 104 -14.70 6.96 -8.46
N PRO A 105 -14.37 7.85 -9.42
CA PRO A 105 -13.95 7.40 -10.74
C PRO A 105 -12.65 6.61 -10.65
N VAL A 106 -12.55 5.57 -11.45
CA VAL A 106 -11.28 4.86 -11.62
C VAL A 106 -10.29 5.83 -12.26
N LYS A 107 -9.15 6.00 -11.63
CA LYS A 107 -8.08 6.89 -12.07
C LYS A 107 -6.82 6.10 -12.37
N HIS A 108 -6.25 6.32 -13.54
CA HIS A 108 -4.97 5.77 -13.94
C HIS A 108 -3.97 6.93 -14.08
N ASP A 109 -2.90 6.87 -13.31
CA ASP A 109 -1.85 7.87 -13.34
C ASP A 109 -0.49 7.20 -13.58
N GLY A 110 0.35 7.85 -14.39
CA GLY A 110 1.71 7.42 -14.65
C GLY A 110 1.85 6.20 -15.54
N VAL A 111 3.04 5.63 -15.56
CA VAL A 111 3.39 4.44 -16.33
C VAL A 111 3.27 3.22 -15.42
N TYR A 112 2.39 2.30 -15.79
CA TYR A 112 2.13 1.11 -14.98
C TYR A 112 3.31 0.13 -14.98
N ASP A 113 3.91 -0.13 -16.15
CA ASP A 113 5.08 -0.99 -16.28
C ASP A 113 6.34 -0.17 -16.56
N ALA A 114 7.32 -0.30 -15.69
CA ALA A 114 8.61 0.38 -15.86
C ALA A 114 9.45 -0.30 -16.94
N ASP A 115 10.05 0.52 -17.79
CA ASP A 115 11.20 0.10 -18.61
C ASP A 115 12.45 0.08 -17.70
N LEU A 116 12.76 -1.10 -17.18
CA LEU A 116 13.89 -1.27 -16.24
C LEU A 116 15.24 -1.08 -16.91
N ASP A 117 15.37 -1.43 -18.19
CA ASP A 117 16.61 -1.26 -18.94
C ASP A 117 16.90 0.23 -19.15
N LEU A 118 15.85 1.01 -19.48
CA LEU A 118 15.96 2.46 -19.58
C LEU A 118 16.30 3.08 -18.21
N LEU A 119 15.64 2.66 -17.15
CA LEU A 119 15.89 3.15 -15.79
C LEU A 119 17.34 2.89 -15.36
N PHE A 120 17.83 1.66 -15.62
CA PHE A 120 19.22 1.28 -15.36
C PHE A 120 20.22 2.11 -16.18
N SER A 121 19.99 2.26 -17.50
CA SER A 121 20.90 3.00 -18.37
C SER A 121 20.99 4.47 -17.99
N ARG A 122 19.87 5.11 -17.63
CA ARG A 122 19.84 6.49 -17.16
C ARG A 122 20.54 6.68 -15.82
N THR A 123 20.39 5.71 -14.94
CA THR A 123 21.12 5.75 -13.65
C THR A 123 22.63 5.63 -13.88
N ARG A 124 23.05 4.77 -14.78
CA ARG A 124 24.47 4.64 -15.15
C ARG A 124 25.02 5.92 -15.79
N GLU A 125 24.28 6.51 -16.72
CA GLU A 125 24.64 7.80 -17.34
C GLU A 125 24.83 8.89 -16.27
N LEU A 126 23.91 8.98 -15.30
CA LEU A 126 24.00 9.93 -14.20
C LEU A 126 25.29 9.73 -13.37
N LEU A 127 25.61 8.48 -13.03
CA LEU A 127 26.81 8.17 -12.24
C LEU A 127 28.11 8.51 -13.01
N GLU A 128 28.13 8.24 -14.32
CA GLU A 128 29.27 8.60 -15.19
C GLU A 128 29.40 10.11 -15.35
N ASP A 129 28.30 10.84 -15.50
CA ASP A 129 28.27 12.31 -15.56
C ASP A 129 28.80 12.94 -14.28
N ILE A 130 28.32 12.48 -13.12
CA ILE A 130 28.80 12.94 -11.82
C ILE A 130 30.32 12.72 -11.69
N LYS A 131 30.80 11.51 -12.04
CA LYS A 131 32.21 11.18 -11.96
C LYS A 131 33.08 12.07 -12.88
N THR A 132 32.58 12.40 -14.07
CA THR A 132 33.33 13.12 -15.10
C THR A 132 33.28 14.62 -14.87
N ASN A 133 32.11 15.17 -14.63
CA ASN A 133 31.88 16.61 -14.61
C ASN A 133 31.85 17.20 -13.20
N HIS A 134 31.65 16.33 -12.18
CA HIS A 134 31.54 16.72 -10.79
C HIS A 134 32.43 15.87 -9.85
N PRO A 135 33.76 15.76 -10.08
CA PRO A 135 34.64 14.82 -9.39
C PRO A 135 34.78 15.03 -7.88
N LYS A 136 34.25 16.15 -7.37
CA LYS A 136 34.22 16.43 -5.91
C LYS A 136 32.95 15.90 -5.24
N ILE A 137 31.95 15.44 -6.00
CA ILE A 137 30.73 14.85 -5.47
C ILE A 137 31.00 13.37 -5.18
N ILE A 138 30.67 12.95 -3.97
CA ILE A 138 30.68 11.55 -3.55
C ILE A 138 29.24 11.08 -3.48
N VAL A 139 28.90 10.07 -4.26
CA VAL A 139 27.59 9.41 -4.18
C VAL A 139 27.69 8.34 -3.11
N GLU A 140 27.28 8.65 -1.88
CA GLU A 140 27.22 7.67 -0.81
C GLU A 140 26.15 6.64 -1.08
N GLN A 141 24.91 7.10 -1.31
CA GLN A 141 23.76 6.25 -1.63
C GLN A 141 22.85 6.91 -2.64
N LEU A 142 22.34 6.13 -3.58
CA LEU A 142 21.28 6.50 -4.50
C LEU A 142 20.33 5.32 -4.65
N ILE A 143 19.05 5.56 -4.45
CA ILE A 143 17.98 4.58 -4.71
C ILE A 143 17.14 5.11 -5.86
N VAL A 144 17.03 4.31 -6.93
CA VAL A 144 16.19 4.61 -8.07
C VAL A 144 15.11 3.55 -8.15
N ALA A 145 13.87 3.97 -8.06
CA ALA A 145 12.75 3.04 -7.98
C ALA A 145 11.60 3.43 -8.90
N HIS A 146 10.88 2.42 -9.35
CA HIS A 146 9.54 2.55 -9.91
C HIS A 146 8.57 1.80 -9.00
N SER A 147 7.52 2.48 -8.57
CA SER A 147 6.45 1.89 -7.76
C SER A 147 5.14 1.96 -8.52
N ARG A 148 4.39 0.87 -8.46
CA ARG A 148 3.01 0.81 -8.93
C ARG A 148 2.10 0.32 -7.81
N SER A 149 0.87 0.80 -7.78
CA SER A 149 -0.12 0.32 -6.82
C SER A 149 -1.50 0.24 -7.47
N HIS A 150 -2.26 -0.74 -7.03
CA HIS A 150 -3.68 -0.89 -7.34
C HIS A 150 -4.46 -0.83 -6.01
N ARG A 151 -5.56 -0.08 -6.02
CA ARG A 151 -6.39 0.12 -4.82
C ARG A 151 -7.86 -0.07 -5.16
#